data_c946306c19a5d4c0474f0f035872a473
#
_entry.id   c946306c19a5d4c0474f0f035872a473
#
_cell.length_a   1.000
_cell.length_b   1.000
_cell.length_c   1.000
_cell.angle_alpha   90.00
_cell.angle_beta   90.00
_cell.angle_gamma   90.00
#
_symmetry.space_group_name_H-M   'P 1'
#
loop_
_entity.id
_entity.type
_entity.pdbx_description
1 polymer ?
#
loop_
_entity_poly.entity_id
_entity_poly.type
_entity_poly.pdbx_seq_one_letter_code
_entity_poly.pdbx_strand_id
1 'polypeptide(L)' 'MNNIPNKEQIREYLISNTIDKMVEFLMIKNHLPLELAMDKVYTSETIKRLQNKDGELFIQSPNYMFELITREFQ' A
#
# COMPACT_ATOMS: atom_id res chain seq x y z
N MET A 1 -6.13 15.65 27.43
CA MET A 1 -5.18 14.59 27.18
C MET A 1 -4.81 14.52 25.72
N ASN A 2 -3.54 14.51 25.45
CA ASN A 2 -3.06 14.52 24.07
C ASN A 2 -2.85 13.11 23.56
N ASN A 3 -3.64 12.73 22.57
CA ASN A 3 -3.46 11.46 21.88
C ASN A 3 -2.73 11.70 20.58
N ILE A 4 -1.58 12.38 20.69
CA ILE A 4 -0.75 12.59 19.50
C ILE A 4 -0.05 11.27 19.17
N PRO A 5 -0.31 10.71 17.99
CA PRO A 5 0.33 9.46 17.62
C PRO A 5 1.83 9.67 17.45
N ASN A 6 2.61 8.67 17.85
CA ASN A 6 4.06 8.71 17.64
C ASN A 6 4.38 8.36 16.18
N LYS A 7 5.67 8.46 15.82
CA LYS A 7 6.11 8.20 14.46
C LYS A 7 5.72 6.80 13.95
N GLU A 8 5.82 5.81 14.82
CA GLU A 8 5.49 4.44 14.45
C GLU A 8 4.01 4.29 14.12
N GLN A 9 3.16 4.91 14.92
CA GLN A 9 1.71 4.85 14.70
C GLN A 9 1.33 5.58 13.40
N ILE A 10 1.95 6.72 13.15
CA ILE A 10 1.70 7.46 11.92
C ILE A 10 2.12 6.64 10.71
N ARG A 11 3.29 6.01 10.79
CA ARG A 11 3.81 5.17 9.73
C ARG A 11 2.86 4.01 9.44
N GLU A 12 2.42 3.32 10.49
CA GLU A 12 1.49 2.20 10.34
C GLU A 12 0.17 2.64 9.71
N TYR A 13 -0.33 3.79 10.12
CA TYR A 13 -1.55 4.34 9.55
C TYR A 13 -1.39 4.63 8.05
N LEU A 14 -0.29 5.27 7.69
CA LEU A 14 -0.04 5.62 6.29
C LEU A 14 0.13 4.38 5.43
N ILE A 15 0.84 3.38 5.94
CA ILE A 15 1.03 2.12 5.22
C ILE A 15 -0.31 1.41 5.02
N SER A 16 -1.09 1.29 6.08
CA SER A 16 -2.38 0.62 6.01
C SER A 16 -3.32 1.32 5.03
N ASN A 17 -3.36 2.65 5.07
CA ASN A 17 -4.18 3.43 4.17
C ASN A 17 -3.75 3.24 2.72
N THR A 18 -2.44 3.19 2.48
CA THR A 18 -1.90 2.97 1.14
C THR A 18 -2.26 1.57 0.63
N ILE A 19 -2.14 0.56 1.48
CA ILE A 19 -2.50 -0.81 1.12
C ILE A 19 -3.97 -0.89 0.71
N ASP A 20 -4.85 -0.28 1.48
CA ASP A 20 -6.27 -0.28 1.16
C ASP A 20 -6.53 0.34 -0.20
N LYS A 21 -5.85 1.43 -0.50
CA LYS A 21 -6.01 2.10 -1.79
C LYS A 21 -5.45 1.28 -2.93
N MET A 22 -4.36 0.55 -2.71
CA MET A 22 -3.78 -0.33 -3.72
C MET A 22 -4.72 -1.47 -4.06
N VAL A 23 -5.35 -2.06 -3.03
CA VAL A 23 -6.33 -3.12 -3.23
C VAL A 23 -7.49 -2.60 -4.07
N GLU A 24 -8.04 -1.46 -3.67
CA GLU A 24 -9.16 -0.83 -4.40
C GLU A 24 -8.78 -0.52 -5.85
N PHE A 25 -7.58 0.00 -6.04
CA PHE A 25 -7.07 0.32 -7.37
C PHE A 25 -7.04 -0.91 -8.28
N LEU A 26 -6.53 -2.04 -7.77
CA LEU A 26 -6.47 -3.26 -8.56
C LEU A 26 -7.86 -3.83 -8.85
N MET A 27 -8.78 -3.71 -7.91
CA MET A 27 -10.15 -4.14 -8.14
C MET A 27 -10.76 -3.41 -9.32
N ILE A 28 -10.54 -2.11 -9.38
CA ILE A 28 -11.11 -1.28 -10.43
C ILE A 28 -10.38 -1.47 -11.75
N LYS A 29 -9.06 -1.38 -11.72
CA LYS A 29 -8.25 -1.43 -12.94
C LYS A 29 -8.27 -2.78 -13.62
N ASN A 30 -8.16 -3.84 -12.84
CA ASN A 30 -8.04 -5.20 -13.38
C ASN A 30 -9.33 -6.01 -13.24
N HIS A 31 -10.41 -5.37 -12.78
CA HIS A 31 -11.71 -6.02 -12.60
C HIS A 31 -11.61 -7.26 -11.71
N LEU A 32 -10.85 -7.14 -10.62
CA LEU A 32 -10.63 -8.26 -9.71
C LEU A 32 -11.61 -8.21 -8.54
N PRO A 33 -12.08 -9.37 -8.06
CA PRO A 33 -12.79 -9.40 -6.79
C PRO A 33 -11.84 -9.07 -5.65
N LEU A 34 -12.42 -8.65 -4.52
CA LEU A 34 -11.64 -8.21 -3.36
C LEU A 34 -10.55 -9.20 -2.95
N GLU A 35 -10.91 -10.47 -2.86
CA GLU A 35 -9.97 -11.50 -2.39
C GLU A 35 -8.74 -11.62 -3.28
N LEU A 36 -8.95 -11.59 -4.59
CA LEU A 36 -7.84 -11.68 -5.53
C LEU A 36 -6.98 -10.41 -5.52
N ALA A 37 -7.63 -9.25 -5.40
CA ALA A 37 -6.88 -8.00 -5.32
C ALA A 37 -6.03 -7.96 -4.06
N MET A 38 -6.60 -8.39 -2.92
CA MET A 38 -5.85 -8.47 -1.67
C MET A 38 -4.66 -9.43 -1.79
N ASP A 39 -4.89 -10.60 -2.37
CA ASP A 39 -3.82 -11.57 -2.53
C ASP A 39 -2.67 -11.00 -3.35
N LYS A 40 -2.99 -10.33 -4.45
CA LYS A 40 -1.95 -9.73 -5.29
C LYS A 40 -1.17 -8.67 -4.55
N VAL A 41 -1.86 -7.77 -3.84
CA VAL A 41 -1.18 -6.69 -3.12
C VAL A 41 -0.30 -7.27 -2.01
N TYR A 42 -0.84 -8.18 -1.20
CA TYR A 42 -0.11 -8.69 -0.04
C TYR A 42 1.06 -9.61 -0.39
N THR A 43 1.08 -10.16 -1.60
CA THR A 43 2.21 -10.98 -2.05
C THR A 43 3.16 -10.22 -2.96
N SER A 44 2.89 -8.94 -3.21
CA SER A 44 3.70 -8.16 -4.15
C SER A 44 5.04 -7.74 -3.56
N GLU A 45 6.03 -7.54 -4.43
CA GLU A 45 7.29 -6.94 -4.02
C GLU A 45 7.10 -5.48 -3.62
N THR A 46 6.13 -4.81 -4.25
CA THR A 46 5.80 -3.43 -3.92
C THR A 46 5.42 -3.28 -2.45
N ILE A 47 4.58 -4.21 -1.94
CA ILE A 47 4.18 -4.13 -0.53
C ILE A 47 5.35 -4.40 0.41
N LYS A 48 6.25 -5.29 0.02
CA LYS A 48 7.43 -5.58 0.84
C LYS A 48 8.31 -4.33 0.98
N ARG A 49 8.47 -3.59 -0.11
CA ARG A 49 9.22 -2.34 -0.08
C ARG A 49 8.52 -1.28 0.78
N LEU A 50 7.19 -1.23 0.69
CA LEU A 50 6.41 -0.29 1.50
C LEU A 50 6.58 -0.56 2.99
N GLN A 51 6.64 -1.82 3.37
CA GLN A 51 6.72 -2.24 4.76
C GLN A 51 8.15 -2.23 5.31
N ASN A 52 9.14 -1.99 4.46
CA ASN A 52 10.53 -1.95 4.87
C ASN A 52 10.76 -0.77 5.83
N LYS A 53 11.21 -1.08 7.05
CA LYS A 53 11.41 -0.07 8.09
C LYS A 53 12.48 0.95 7.73
N ASP A 54 13.46 0.55 6.93
CA ASP A 54 14.57 1.43 6.53
C ASP A 54 14.23 2.24 5.28
N GLY A 55 13.08 1.98 4.67
CA GLY A 55 12.64 2.69 3.48
C GLY A 55 11.69 3.83 3.82
N GLU A 56 11.50 4.70 2.85
CA GLU A 56 10.62 5.84 2.99
C GLU A 56 9.46 5.80 2.00
N LEU A 57 9.18 4.62 1.45
CA LEU A 57 8.14 4.48 0.44
C LEU A 57 6.76 4.83 0.99
N PHE A 58 6.59 4.67 2.31
CA PHE A 58 5.30 4.96 2.95
C PHE A 58 4.88 6.44 2.87
N ILE A 59 5.83 7.34 2.56
CA ILE A 59 5.51 8.76 2.41
C ILE A 59 5.23 9.16 0.96
N GLN A 60 5.32 8.23 0.03
CA GLN A 60 5.01 8.51 -1.35
C GLN A 60 3.50 8.55 -1.58
N SER A 61 3.08 9.23 -2.63
CA SER A 61 1.66 9.34 -2.93
C SER A 61 1.08 7.99 -3.35
N PRO A 62 -0.23 7.78 -3.13
CA PRO A 62 -0.87 6.55 -3.62
C PRO A 62 -0.69 6.35 -5.13
N ASN A 63 -0.69 7.42 -5.93
CA ASN A 63 -0.50 7.31 -7.37
C ASN A 63 0.85 6.69 -7.71
N TYR A 64 1.89 7.05 -6.96
CA TYR A 64 3.22 6.46 -7.16
C TYR A 64 3.18 4.96 -6.88
N MET A 65 2.51 4.57 -5.81
CA MET A 65 2.36 3.16 -5.45
C MET A 65 1.56 2.39 -6.50
N PHE A 66 0.55 3.03 -7.08
CA PHE A 66 -0.24 2.43 -8.15
C PHE A 66 0.62 2.15 -9.37
N GLU A 67 1.53 3.07 -9.72
CA GLU A 67 2.46 2.84 -10.82
C GLU A 67 3.37 1.64 -10.55
N LEU A 68 3.90 1.55 -9.33
CA LEU A 68 4.80 0.47 -8.97
C LEU A 68 4.10 -0.89 -9.08
N ILE A 69 2.90 -1.00 -8.52
CA ILE A 69 2.21 -2.28 -8.54
C ILE A 69 1.71 -2.63 -9.94
N THR A 70 1.36 -1.63 -10.74
CA THR A 70 0.97 -1.86 -12.12
C THR A 70 2.14 -2.44 -12.92
N ARG A 71 3.32 -1.89 -12.73
CA ARG A 71 4.52 -2.41 -13.42
C ARG A 71 4.84 -3.83 -12.99
N GLU A 72 4.64 -4.12 -11.72
CA GLU A 72 4.94 -5.44 -11.18
C GLU A 72 4.07 -6.53 -11.81
N PHE A 73 2.82 -6.20 -12.11
CA PHE A 73 1.85 -7.18 -12.62
C PHE A 73 1.51 -7.00 -14.10
N GLN A 74 2.37 -6.33 -14.82
CA GLN A 74 2.21 -6.24 -16.26
C GLN A 74 2.50 -7.57 -16.93
#